data_684d8f457220b8c3cd41755aad17c409
#
_entry.id   684d8f457220b8c3cd41755aad17c409
#
_cell.length_a   1.000
_cell.length_b   1.000
_cell.length_c   1.000
_cell.angle_alpha   90.00
_cell.angle_beta   90.00
_cell.angle_gamma   90.00
#
_symmetry.space_group_name_H-M   'P 1'
#
loop_
_entity.id
_entity.type
_entity.pdbx_description
1 polymer ?
#
loop_
_entity_poly.entity_id
_entity_poly.type
_entity_poly.pdbx_seq_one_letter_code
_entity_poly.pdbx_strand_id
1 'polypeptide(L)'
;MKANKLIFGVVCAAALLIGCNNPSVGDVSGLRTAEVTDENVTLADINWTSPMPGEAQRYERSFENAPPLIPHDIADLLPITKDNNMCVTCHMPEVAKDVGATPIPKSHLYSMRFNKDKGGELSQDRYDCTTCHVPQAKVKPRVKNNFKPDFSRQQDAQHRSNLLDILNEGVR
;
A
#
# COMPACT_ATOMS: atom_id res chain seq x y z
N MET A 1 -47.83 -12.59 -42.05
CA MET A 1 -46.77 -11.61 -41.75
C MET A 1 -47.10 -10.54 -40.70
N LYS A 2 -48.37 -10.25 -40.38
CA LYS A 2 -48.73 -9.22 -39.35
C LYS A 2 -48.62 -9.74 -37.92
N ALA A 3 -48.87 -11.01 -37.63
CA ALA A 3 -48.78 -11.64 -36.31
C ALA A 3 -47.37 -11.67 -35.77
N ASN A 4 -46.35 -11.97 -36.57
CA ASN A 4 -44.95 -12.05 -36.12
C ASN A 4 -44.40 -10.71 -35.70
N LYS A 5 -44.86 -9.61 -36.31
CA LYS A 5 -44.41 -8.25 -35.89
C LYS A 5 -45.00 -7.84 -34.55
N LEU A 6 -46.21 -8.28 -34.25
CA LEU A 6 -46.87 -8.00 -32.97
C LEU A 6 -46.20 -8.75 -31.83
N ILE A 7 -45.88 -10.04 -32.05
CA ILE A 7 -45.20 -10.90 -31.08
C ILE A 7 -43.78 -10.32 -30.78
N PHE A 8 -43.05 -9.90 -31.80
CA PHE A 8 -41.71 -9.30 -31.63
C PHE A 8 -41.74 -7.99 -30.82
N GLY A 9 -42.75 -7.15 -31.09
CA GLY A 9 -42.98 -5.92 -30.34
C GLY A 9 -43.30 -6.14 -28.87
N VAL A 10 -44.11 -7.13 -28.54
CA VAL A 10 -44.46 -7.49 -27.16
C VAL A 10 -43.25 -8.10 -26.40
N VAL A 11 -42.44 -8.94 -27.07
CA VAL A 11 -41.23 -9.50 -26.48
C VAL A 11 -40.18 -8.43 -26.18
N CYS A 12 -39.99 -7.48 -27.10
CA CYS A 12 -39.08 -6.34 -26.87
C CYS A 12 -39.55 -5.42 -25.73
N ALA A 13 -40.85 -5.14 -25.64
CA ALA A 13 -41.45 -4.35 -24.57
C ALA A 13 -41.33 -5.06 -23.21
N ALA A 14 -41.55 -6.40 -23.16
CA ALA A 14 -41.35 -7.19 -21.95
C ALA A 14 -39.86 -7.22 -21.50
N ALA A 15 -38.92 -7.34 -22.44
CA ALA A 15 -37.49 -7.31 -22.14
C ALA A 15 -37.02 -5.93 -21.57
N LEU A 16 -37.59 -4.83 -22.04
CA LEU A 16 -37.32 -3.50 -21.50
C LEU A 16 -37.87 -3.31 -20.08
N LEU A 17 -38.99 -3.96 -19.74
CA LEU A 17 -39.56 -3.89 -18.38
C LEU A 17 -38.80 -4.75 -17.37
N ILE A 18 -38.14 -5.81 -17.81
CA ILE A 18 -37.35 -6.70 -16.95
C ILE A 18 -35.97 -6.06 -16.66
N GLY A 19 -35.44 -5.23 -17.58
CA GLY A 19 -34.16 -4.51 -17.41
C GLY A 19 -34.17 -3.37 -16.40
N CYS A 20 -35.34 -2.97 -15.89
CA CYS A 20 -35.49 -1.86 -14.91
C CYS A 20 -35.76 -2.32 -13.49
N ASN A 21 -35.63 -3.60 -13.18
CA ASN A 21 -35.59 -4.02 -11.78
C ASN A 21 -34.25 -3.57 -11.20
N ASN A 22 -34.26 -2.39 -10.58
CA ASN A 22 -33.19 -2.03 -9.67
C ASN A 22 -33.07 -3.15 -8.64
N PRO A 23 -31.87 -3.70 -8.39
CA PRO A 23 -31.68 -4.54 -7.21
C PRO A 23 -32.16 -3.73 -6.01
N SER A 24 -33.00 -4.35 -5.20
CA SER A 24 -33.51 -3.78 -3.97
C SER A 24 -32.38 -3.11 -3.21
N VAL A 25 -32.62 -1.86 -2.79
CA VAL A 25 -31.77 -1.12 -1.86
C VAL A 25 -31.56 -2.02 -0.63
N GLY A 26 -30.47 -2.75 -0.58
CA GLY A 26 -30.22 -3.75 0.48
C GLY A 26 -29.04 -4.66 0.15
N ASP A 27 -28.65 -4.74 -1.12
CA ASP A 27 -27.48 -5.52 -1.51
C ASP A 27 -26.32 -4.54 -1.78
N VAL A 28 -25.62 -4.16 -0.70
CA VAL A 28 -24.38 -3.38 -0.81
C VAL A 28 -23.33 -4.27 -1.44
N SER A 29 -23.38 -4.40 -2.75
CA SER A 29 -22.35 -5.11 -3.51
C SER A 29 -21.09 -4.25 -3.53
N GLY A 30 -19.99 -4.78 -3.03
CA GLY A 30 -18.70 -4.10 -3.08
C GLY A 30 -17.94 -4.08 -1.76
N LEU A 31 -17.06 -3.12 -1.62
CA LEU A 31 -16.16 -2.99 -0.46
C LEU A 31 -16.84 -2.29 0.74
N ARG A 32 -17.93 -1.59 0.51
CA ARG A 32 -18.66 -0.91 1.57
C ARG A 32 -19.60 -1.87 2.30
N THR A 33 -19.75 -1.67 3.59
CA THR A 33 -20.68 -2.40 4.46
C THR A 33 -21.92 -1.59 4.82
N ALA A 34 -22.00 -0.35 4.35
CA ALA A 34 -23.10 0.57 4.59
C ALA A 34 -23.51 1.30 3.31
N GLU A 35 -24.75 1.76 3.23
CA GLU A 35 -25.24 2.58 2.14
C GLU A 35 -24.44 3.88 2.00
N VAL A 36 -24.37 4.42 0.77
CA VAL A 36 -23.63 5.67 0.50
C VAL A 36 -24.25 6.86 1.23
N THR A 37 -25.55 6.78 1.44
CA THR A 37 -26.37 7.82 2.11
C THR A 37 -26.46 7.64 3.63
N ASP A 38 -25.89 6.57 4.17
CA ASP A 38 -25.89 6.35 5.61
C ASP A 38 -24.82 7.22 6.28
N GLU A 39 -25.26 8.16 7.11
CA GLU A 39 -24.37 9.05 7.89
C GLU A 39 -23.96 8.43 9.23
N ASN A 40 -24.61 7.36 9.68
CA ASN A 40 -24.35 6.71 10.96
C ASN A 40 -23.47 5.46 10.81
N VAL A 41 -22.42 5.55 10.00
CA VAL A 41 -21.51 4.44 9.76
C VAL A 41 -20.62 4.20 10.97
N THR A 42 -20.72 3.03 11.58
CA THR A 42 -19.77 2.59 12.60
C THR A 42 -18.49 2.13 11.93
N LEU A 43 -17.37 2.79 12.22
CA LEU A 43 -16.07 2.36 11.74
C LEU A 43 -15.66 1.06 12.45
N ALA A 44 -15.05 0.15 11.71
CA ALA A 44 -14.50 -1.05 12.31
C ALA A 44 -13.31 -0.71 13.21
N ASP A 45 -13.27 -1.34 14.39
CA ASP A 45 -12.09 -1.24 15.24
C ASP A 45 -10.88 -1.85 14.56
N ILE A 46 -9.80 -1.09 14.51
CA ILE A 46 -8.54 -1.53 13.90
C ILE A 46 -7.59 -1.97 15.01
N ASN A 47 -7.16 -3.21 14.95
CA ASN A 47 -6.13 -3.71 15.85
C ASN A 47 -4.75 -3.27 15.32
N TRP A 48 -4.10 -2.38 16.04
CA TRP A 48 -2.77 -1.86 15.76
C TRP A 48 -1.66 -2.59 16.53
N THR A 49 -2.00 -3.59 17.33
CA THR A 49 -1.00 -4.38 18.06
C THR A 49 -0.13 -5.14 17.07
N SER A 50 1.14 -4.83 17.09
CA SER A 50 2.15 -5.43 16.23
C SER A 50 3.08 -6.31 17.05
N PRO A 51 3.60 -7.41 16.49
CA PRO A 51 4.60 -8.26 17.16
C PRO A 51 5.94 -7.53 17.27
N MET A 52 6.84 -8.11 18.05
CA MET A 52 8.19 -7.59 18.19
C MET A 52 8.97 -7.65 16.84
N PRO A 53 9.99 -6.80 16.66
CA PRO A 53 10.90 -6.92 15.52
C PRO A 53 11.42 -8.34 15.33
N GLY A 54 11.42 -8.85 14.11
CA GLY A 54 11.81 -10.21 13.77
C GLY A 54 10.68 -11.26 13.76
N GLU A 55 9.57 -11.01 14.44
CA GLU A 55 8.41 -11.91 14.49
C GLU A 55 7.29 -11.50 13.52
N ALA A 56 7.44 -10.35 12.91
CA ALA A 56 6.40 -9.72 12.11
C ALA A 56 6.44 -10.16 10.65
N GLN A 57 5.25 -10.29 10.04
CA GLN A 57 5.11 -10.54 8.62
C GLN A 57 4.73 -9.25 7.90
N ARG A 58 5.50 -8.87 6.89
CA ARG A 58 5.21 -7.73 6.03
C ARG A 58 4.10 -8.04 5.03
N TYR A 59 3.25 -7.04 4.77
CA TYR A 59 2.39 -7.06 3.60
C TYR A 59 3.18 -6.69 2.33
N GLU A 60 2.76 -7.28 1.22
CA GLU A 60 3.34 -6.95 -0.09
C GLU A 60 2.94 -5.53 -0.49
N ARG A 61 3.83 -4.87 -1.21
CA ARG A 61 3.58 -3.53 -1.76
C ARG A 61 2.41 -3.55 -2.75
N SER A 62 1.69 -2.44 -2.84
CA SER A 62 0.51 -2.29 -3.70
C SER A 62 0.77 -1.48 -4.97
N PHE A 63 1.90 -0.79 -5.05
CA PHE A 63 2.33 -0.01 -6.22
C PHE A 63 3.86 0.09 -6.26
N GLU A 64 4.39 0.53 -7.41
CA GLU A 64 5.83 0.66 -7.63
C GLU A 64 6.43 1.66 -6.65
N ASN A 65 7.56 1.29 -6.04
CA ASN A 65 8.25 2.08 -5.01
C ASN A 65 7.39 2.48 -3.79
N ALA A 66 6.27 1.82 -3.54
CA ALA A 66 5.49 2.04 -2.32
C ALA A 66 6.40 1.87 -1.08
N PRO A 67 6.38 2.82 -0.12
CA PRO A 67 7.05 2.62 1.16
C PRO A 67 6.48 1.37 1.84
N PRO A 68 7.30 0.38 2.24
CA PRO A 68 6.81 -0.75 3.02
C PRO A 68 6.15 -0.27 4.31
N LEU A 69 5.04 -0.91 4.69
CA LEU A 69 4.43 -0.70 6.00
C LEU A 69 5.38 -1.22 7.09
N ILE A 70 5.30 -0.66 8.29
CA ILE A 70 6.06 -1.11 9.45
C ILE A 70 5.31 -2.27 10.09
N PRO A 71 5.82 -3.52 10.02
CA PRO A 71 5.07 -4.68 10.47
C PRO A 71 5.23 -5.00 11.96
N HIS A 72 6.22 -4.43 12.63
CA HIS A 72 6.55 -4.64 14.03
C HIS A 72 6.16 -3.45 14.90
N ASP A 73 6.15 -3.64 16.21
CA ASP A 73 5.92 -2.59 17.17
C ASP A 73 7.03 -1.53 17.12
N ILE A 74 6.63 -0.27 17.25
CA ILE A 74 7.51 0.90 17.26
C ILE A 74 7.21 1.87 18.42
N ALA A 75 6.36 1.49 19.37
CA ALA A 75 5.94 2.38 20.44
C ALA A 75 7.13 2.96 21.22
N ASP A 76 8.10 2.10 21.57
CA ASP A 76 9.29 2.50 22.31
C ASP A 76 10.39 3.13 21.44
N LEU A 77 10.19 3.19 20.11
CA LEU A 77 11.15 3.76 19.16
C LEU A 77 10.81 5.20 18.77
N LEU A 78 9.68 5.70 19.22
CA LEU A 78 9.18 7.04 18.95
C LEU A 78 9.28 7.95 20.19
N PRO A 79 9.36 9.27 19.99
CA PRO A 79 9.36 9.98 18.71
C PRO A 79 10.73 9.99 18.03
N ILE A 80 10.73 10.11 16.70
CA ILE A 80 11.95 10.50 15.97
C ILE A 80 12.17 11.99 16.20
N THR A 81 13.37 12.37 16.63
CA THR A 81 13.77 13.76 16.83
C THR A 81 15.01 14.08 15.99
N LYS A 82 15.42 15.35 15.93
CA LYS A 82 16.62 15.73 15.16
C LYS A 82 17.90 15.04 15.66
N ASP A 83 17.92 14.63 16.93
CA ASP A 83 19.11 14.05 17.59
C ASP A 83 18.94 12.55 17.87
N ASN A 84 17.75 12.00 17.67
CA ASN A 84 17.46 10.61 17.95
C ASN A 84 16.54 9.97 16.90
N ASN A 85 17.03 8.92 16.26
CA ASN A 85 16.27 8.07 15.35
C ASN A 85 16.63 6.61 15.61
N MET A 86 15.81 5.93 16.40
CA MET A 86 16.07 4.54 16.77
C MET A 86 15.94 3.56 15.60
N CYS A 87 15.26 3.91 14.51
CA CYS A 87 15.09 3.02 13.36
C CYS A 87 16.45 2.69 12.69
N VAL A 88 17.36 3.68 12.65
CA VAL A 88 18.67 3.50 12.00
C VAL A 88 19.58 2.51 12.72
N THR A 89 19.36 2.25 14.01
CA THR A 89 20.18 1.31 14.80
C THR A 89 20.09 -0.12 14.27
N CYS A 90 18.96 -0.48 13.63
CA CYS A 90 18.75 -1.79 13.03
C CYS A 90 18.69 -1.76 11.50
N HIS A 91 18.28 -0.65 10.90
CA HIS A 91 17.97 -0.61 9.47
C HIS A 91 19.10 -0.03 8.59
N MET A 92 20.15 0.56 9.15
CA MET A 92 21.29 0.97 8.34
C MET A 92 21.94 -0.25 7.66
N PRO A 93 22.38 -0.13 6.39
CA PRO A 93 22.84 -1.28 5.59
C PRO A 93 23.97 -2.08 6.24
N GLU A 94 24.85 -1.41 6.98
CA GLU A 94 25.99 -2.03 7.68
C GLU A 94 25.60 -2.91 8.87
N VAL A 95 24.43 -2.65 9.48
CA VAL A 95 23.96 -3.39 10.69
C VAL A 95 22.81 -4.34 10.34
N ALA A 96 21.99 -3.98 9.35
CA ALA A 96 20.72 -4.65 9.08
C ALA A 96 20.85 -6.15 8.85
N LYS A 97 21.92 -6.58 8.18
CA LYS A 97 22.19 -7.99 7.91
C LYS A 97 22.42 -8.79 9.19
N ASP A 98 23.16 -8.23 10.12
CA ASP A 98 23.57 -8.93 11.35
C ASP A 98 22.41 -9.09 12.34
N VAL A 99 21.46 -8.13 12.31
CA VAL A 99 20.26 -8.17 13.15
C VAL A 99 19.02 -8.73 12.43
N GLY A 100 19.16 -9.16 11.18
CA GLY A 100 18.04 -9.69 10.37
C GLY A 100 17.00 -8.65 9.96
N ALA A 101 17.34 -7.37 10.02
CA ALA A 101 16.45 -6.29 9.61
C ALA A 101 16.50 -6.05 8.09
N THR A 102 15.47 -5.41 7.56
CA THR A 102 15.44 -4.96 6.16
C THR A 102 16.34 -3.73 6.01
N PRO A 103 17.39 -3.77 5.17
CA PRO A 103 18.28 -2.64 5.01
C PRO A 103 17.62 -1.45 4.30
N ILE A 104 18.00 -0.25 4.68
CA ILE A 104 17.65 0.99 4.01
C ILE A 104 18.21 0.96 2.58
N PRO A 105 17.37 1.21 1.53
CA PRO A 105 17.83 1.18 0.15
C PRO A 105 18.66 2.43 -0.21
N LYS A 106 19.44 2.33 -1.28
CA LYS A 106 20.30 3.44 -1.78
C LYS A 106 19.55 4.75 -1.99
N SER A 107 18.26 4.70 -2.34
CA SER A 107 17.41 5.90 -2.50
C SER A 107 17.28 6.75 -1.23
N HIS A 108 17.58 6.19 -0.06
CA HIS A 108 17.59 6.91 1.22
C HIS A 108 18.97 7.46 1.60
N LEU A 109 20.00 6.96 0.92
CA LEU A 109 21.38 7.39 1.08
C LEU A 109 21.79 8.40 -0.01
N TYR A 110 20.80 8.97 -0.67
CA TYR A 110 20.96 9.96 -1.73
C TYR A 110 20.10 11.19 -1.42
N SER A 111 20.70 12.38 -1.42
CA SER A 111 19.94 13.61 -1.27
C SER A 111 19.37 14.05 -2.61
N MET A 112 18.07 13.98 -2.74
CA MET A 112 17.36 14.46 -3.92
C MET A 112 17.39 15.98 -4.01
N ARG A 113 17.38 16.67 -2.86
CA ARG A 113 17.43 18.13 -2.79
C ARG A 113 18.73 18.69 -3.37
N PHE A 114 19.84 18.00 -3.14
CA PHE A 114 21.17 18.44 -3.59
C PHE A 114 21.72 17.59 -4.74
N ASN A 115 20.94 16.65 -5.25
CA ASN A 115 21.32 15.68 -6.28
C ASN A 115 22.69 15.03 -5.99
N LYS A 116 22.84 14.49 -4.77
CA LYS A 116 24.13 14.03 -4.28
C LYS A 116 24.03 12.73 -3.50
N ASP A 117 24.90 11.77 -3.83
CA ASP A 117 25.15 10.58 -3.01
C ASP A 117 25.78 10.99 -1.68
N LYS A 118 25.27 10.42 -0.59
CA LYS A 118 25.68 10.69 0.78
C LYS A 118 26.78 9.76 1.29
N GLY A 119 27.32 8.89 0.40
CA GLY A 119 28.43 8.02 0.74
C GLY A 119 28.11 6.97 1.81
N GLY A 120 26.86 6.50 1.87
CA GLY A 120 26.39 5.55 2.87
C GLY A 120 25.68 6.19 4.06
N GLU A 121 25.74 7.51 4.23
CA GLU A 121 25.00 8.21 5.28
C GLU A 121 23.52 8.37 4.90
N LEU A 122 22.61 8.28 5.88
CA LEU A 122 21.20 8.57 5.69
C LEU A 122 21.00 10.04 5.29
N SER A 123 20.30 10.26 4.18
CA SER A 123 19.95 11.62 3.77
C SER A 123 18.95 12.26 4.73
N GLN A 124 19.15 13.54 5.05
CA GLN A 124 18.21 14.31 5.86
C GLN A 124 16.82 14.40 5.22
N ASP A 125 16.73 14.29 3.89
CA ASP A 125 15.48 14.24 3.14
C ASP A 125 14.64 12.99 3.49
N ARG A 126 15.25 11.98 4.14
CA ARG A 126 14.67 10.68 4.50
C ARG A 126 14.82 10.33 5.99
N TYR A 127 15.15 11.35 6.81
CA TYR A 127 15.48 11.11 8.22
C TYR A 127 14.26 10.75 9.06
N ASP A 128 13.12 11.37 8.84
CA ASP A 128 11.87 11.02 9.52
C ASP A 128 11.17 9.88 8.78
N CYS A 129 11.43 8.66 9.25
CA CYS A 129 10.94 7.44 8.64
C CYS A 129 9.40 7.37 8.64
N THR A 130 8.78 7.86 9.71
CA THR A 130 7.32 7.75 9.92
C THR A 130 6.50 8.67 9.02
N THR A 131 7.13 9.64 8.37
CA THR A 131 6.48 10.46 7.34
C THR A 131 6.00 9.64 6.14
N CYS A 132 6.72 8.57 5.80
CA CYS A 132 6.39 7.71 4.66
C CYS A 132 6.06 6.26 5.05
N HIS A 133 6.69 5.74 6.10
CA HIS A 133 6.46 4.41 6.62
C HIS A 133 5.48 4.45 7.78
N VAL A 134 4.31 3.85 7.61
CA VAL A 134 3.26 3.82 8.64
C VAL A 134 3.10 2.41 9.22
N PRO A 135 2.63 2.29 10.47
CA PRO A 135 2.35 0.99 11.07
C PRO A 135 1.39 0.15 10.25
N GLN A 136 1.66 -1.13 10.15
CA GLN A 136 0.81 -2.10 9.49
C GLN A 136 -0.33 -2.51 10.43
N ALA A 137 -1.59 -2.25 10.01
CA ALA A 137 -2.74 -2.71 10.76
C ALA A 137 -2.91 -4.24 10.65
N LYS A 138 -3.32 -4.89 11.73
CA LYS A 138 -3.64 -6.33 11.73
C LYS A 138 -5.05 -6.55 11.18
N VAL A 139 -5.21 -6.35 9.88
CA VAL A 139 -6.49 -6.53 9.18
C VAL A 139 -6.32 -7.46 7.99
N LYS A 140 -7.37 -8.21 7.67
CA LYS A 140 -7.39 -9.01 6.44
C LYS A 140 -7.81 -8.10 5.28
N PRO A 141 -6.97 -7.94 4.24
CA PRO A 141 -7.37 -7.19 3.05
C PRO A 141 -8.62 -7.79 2.40
N ARG A 142 -9.60 -6.96 2.06
CA ARG A 142 -10.83 -7.40 1.36
C ARG A 142 -10.56 -7.79 -0.08
N VAL A 143 -9.58 -7.13 -0.70
CA VAL A 143 -9.16 -7.39 -2.07
C VAL A 143 -7.76 -7.96 -2.04
N LYS A 144 -7.54 -9.03 -2.82
CA LYS A 144 -6.21 -9.63 -2.97
C LYS A 144 -5.28 -8.66 -3.69
N ASN A 145 -4.11 -8.42 -3.11
CA ASN A 145 -3.06 -7.69 -3.79
C ASN A 145 -2.39 -8.60 -4.85
N ASN A 146 -2.54 -8.23 -6.13
CA ASN A 146 -1.91 -8.92 -7.26
C ASN A 146 -0.74 -8.13 -7.85
N PHE A 147 -0.41 -6.98 -7.27
CA PHE A 147 0.70 -6.15 -7.73
C PHE A 147 2.05 -6.88 -7.58
N LYS A 148 2.91 -6.73 -8.57
CA LYS A 148 4.29 -7.23 -8.57
C LYS A 148 5.19 -6.13 -9.10
N PRO A 149 6.02 -5.51 -8.25
CA PRO A 149 6.94 -4.47 -8.68
C PRO A 149 7.96 -5.02 -9.69
N ASP A 150 8.36 -4.20 -10.65
CA ASP A 150 9.30 -4.61 -11.70
C ASP A 150 10.65 -5.04 -11.13
N PHE A 151 11.15 -4.34 -10.12
CA PHE A 151 12.39 -4.71 -9.46
C PHE A 151 12.31 -6.00 -8.62
N SER A 152 11.11 -6.46 -8.22
CA SER A 152 10.95 -7.72 -7.45
C SER A 152 11.07 -8.98 -8.30
N ARG A 153 11.18 -8.84 -9.64
CA ARG A 153 11.41 -9.95 -10.57
C ARG A 153 12.88 -10.36 -10.65
N GLN A 154 13.81 -9.58 -10.11
CA GLN A 154 15.24 -9.86 -10.09
C GLN A 154 15.66 -10.48 -8.75
N GLN A 155 16.69 -11.31 -8.74
CA GLN A 155 17.11 -12.14 -7.59
C GLN A 155 17.36 -11.40 -6.27
N ASP A 156 17.60 -10.09 -6.27
CA ASP A 156 17.85 -9.31 -5.05
C ASP A 156 16.79 -8.23 -4.79
N ALA A 157 15.65 -8.37 -5.41
CA ALA A 157 14.67 -7.29 -5.48
C ALA A 157 13.90 -7.03 -4.17
N GLN A 158 13.94 -7.94 -3.20
CA GLN A 158 13.17 -7.81 -1.96
C GLN A 158 13.51 -6.56 -1.15
N HIS A 159 14.72 -6.04 -1.32
CA HIS A 159 15.27 -4.95 -0.52
C HIS A 159 15.68 -3.73 -1.36
N ARG A 160 15.44 -3.75 -2.67
CA ARG A 160 15.85 -2.68 -3.59
C ARG A 160 14.69 -1.79 -3.97
N SER A 161 15.04 -0.62 -4.41
CA SER A 161 14.15 0.34 -5.05
C SER A 161 14.83 0.80 -6.34
N ASN A 162 14.08 0.88 -7.43
CA ASN A 162 14.54 1.48 -8.69
C ASN A 162 14.23 2.99 -8.73
N LEU A 163 13.87 3.59 -7.59
CA LEU A 163 13.43 4.98 -7.53
C LEU A 163 14.48 5.97 -8.06
N LEU A 164 15.76 5.74 -7.77
CA LEU A 164 16.84 6.61 -8.29
C LEU A 164 16.95 6.53 -9.80
N ASP A 165 16.78 5.35 -10.38
CA ASP A 165 16.85 5.14 -11.83
C ASP A 165 15.69 5.88 -12.51
N ILE A 166 14.46 5.71 -11.99
CA ILE A 166 13.27 6.40 -12.48
C ILE A 166 13.38 7.91 -12.38
N LEU A 167 13.89 8.42 -11.26
CA LEU A 167 14.08 9.87 -11.06
C LEU A 167 15.13 10.45 -12.01
N ASN A 168 16.19 9.70 -12.31
CA ASN A 168 17.22 10.13 -13.26
C ASN A 168 16.74 10.07 -14.71
N GLU A 169 15.78 9.21 -15.04
CA GLU A 169 15.17 9.19 -16.37
C GLU A 169 14.27 10.41 -16.64
N GLY A 170 13.74 11.00 -15.58
CA GLY A 170 12.79 12.12 -15.68
C GLY A 170 11.42 11.71 -16.24
N VAL A 171 10.61 12.71 -16.51
CA VAL A 171 9.32 12.54 -17.19
C VAL A 171 9.57 12.63 -18.71
N ARG A 172 9.27 11.54 -19.42
CA ARG A 172 9.34 11.50 -20.88
C ARG A 172 8.03 11.99 -21.51
#